data_233c3fa40401aed9c9332951591659e4
#
_entry.id   233c3fa40401aed9c9332951591659e4
#
_cell.length_a   1.000
_cell.length_b   1.000
_cell.length_c   1.000
_cell.angle_alpha   90.00
_cell.angle_beta   90.00
_cell.angle_gamma   90.00
#
_symmetry.space_group_name_H-M   'P 1'
#
loop_
_entity.id
_entity.type
_entity.pdbx_description
1 polymer ?
#
loop_
_entity_poly.entity_id
_entity_poly.type
_entity_poly.pdbx_seq_one_letter_code
_entity_poly.pdbx_strand_id
1 'polypeptide(L)'
;YTPRLDKLDELASQIAAFHSSEPETDPVSKPRLILGHGSGSFGHTAAKMHGTRDGVHDKRGWQGFAEVWYQATQLNRFVMDALTKAGIPTITFSPSATVIASDGQVSLWETTPIRMALANGILPVIHGDVTFDEVRGGTILSTEDLFMHLARQLFPSRILLAGLEAGVWEDF
;
A
#
# COMPACT_ATOMS: atom_id res chain seq x y z
N TYR A 1 16.00 3.32 -11.57
CA TYR A 1 15.71 3.81 -10.21
C TYR A 1 16.41 2.90 -9.21
N THR A 2 17.04 3.48 -8.18
CA THR A 2 17.76 2.73 -7.16
C THR A 2 17.05 2.94 -5.83
N PRO A 3 16.49 1.89 -5.21
CA PRO A 3 15.87 2.02 -3.91
C PRO A 3 16.93 2.29 -2.83
N ARG A 4 16.57 3.02 -1.80
CA ARG A 4 17.42 3.23 -0.62
C ARG A 4 17.24 2.04 0.33
N LEU A 5 17.94 0.94 0.03
CA LEU A 5 17.83 -0.30 0.79
C LEU A 5 18.22 -0.13 2.25
N ASP A 6 19.22 0.73 2.54
CA ASP A 6 19.63 1.12 3.89
C ASP A 6 18.45 1.66 4.71
N LYS A 7 17.64 2.54 4.11
CA LYS A 7 16.46 3.11 4.76
C LYS A 7 15.31 2.11 4.90
N LEU A 8 15.12 1.23 3.93
CA LEU A 8 14.12 0.16 4.05
C LEU A 8 14.49 -0.81 5.17
N ASP A 9 15.75 -1.21 5.28
CA ASP A 9 16.23 -2.09 6.36
C ASP A 9 16.10 -1.41 7.74
N GLU A 10 16.40 -0.11 7.85
CA GLU A 10 16.22 0.66 9.07
C GLU A 10 14.74 0.71 9.51
N LEU A 11 13.84 1.07 8.59
CA LEU A 11 12.39 1.13 8.87
C LEU A 11 11.83 -0.24 9.21
N ALA A 12 12.22 -1.29 8.47
CA ALA A 12 11.80 -2.66 8.76
C ALA A 12 12.24 -3.11 10.16
N SER A 13 13.45 -2.74 10.58
CA SER A 13 13.96 -3.03 11.93
C SER A 13 13.16 -2.31 13.02
N GLN A 14 12.76 -1.06 12.81
CA GLN A 14 11.92 -0.31 13.74
C GLN A 14 10.51 -0.93 13.84
N ILE A 15 9.93 -1.34 12.73
CA ILE A 15 8.63 -2.03 12.69
C ILE A 15 8.73 -3.39 13.42
N ALA A 16 9.82 -4.13 13.23
CA ALA A 16 10.05 -5.40 13.90
C ALA A 16 10.15 -5.22 15.42
N ALA A 17 10.89 -4.21 15.88
CA ALA A 17 11.02 -3.88 17.30
C ALA A 17 9.64 -3.56 17.92
N PHE A 18 8.81 -2.79 17.21
CA PHE A 18 7.44 -2.50 17.64
C PHE A 18 6.58 -3.77 17.67
N HIS A 19 6.64 -4.61 16.62
CA HIS A 19 5.86 -5.84 16.51
C HIS A 19 6.25 -6.89 17.58
N SER A 20 7.49 -6.88 18.05
CA SER A 20 8.04 -7.82 19.03
C SER A 20 7.95 -7.33 20.50
N SER A 21 7.65 -6.05 20.73
CA SER A 21 7.70 -5.42 22.06
C SER A 21 6.49 -5.69 22.94
N GLU A 22 5.53 -6.47 22.48
CA GLU A 22 4.30 -6.76 23.20
C GLU A 22 4.43 -7.99 24.13
N PRO A 23 3.90 -7.92 25.36
CA PRO A 23 3.90 -9.06 26.27
C PRO A 23 3.03 -10.21 25.74
N GLU A 24 3.55 -11.43 25.82
CA GLU A 24 2.88 -12.68 25.38
C GLU A 24 1.55 -12.99 26.12
N THR A 25 1.14 -12.16 27.08
CA THR A 25 0.10 -12.48 28.07
C THR A 25 -1.33 -12.30 27.59
N ASP A 26 -1.57 -11.56 26.47
CA ASP A 26 -2.91 -11.42 25.90
C ASP A 26 -2.88 -11.24 24.37
N PRO A 27 -3.32 -12.28 23.61
CA PRO A 27 -3.38 -12.19 22.14
C PRO A 27 -4.32 -11.09 21.60
N VAL A 28 -5.26 -10.62 22.45
CA VAL A 28 -6.20 -9.56 22.08
C VAL A 28 -5.56 -8.17 22.17
N SER A 29 -4.51 -8.01 22.98
CA SER A 29 -3.82 -6.75 23.22
C SER A 29 -2.71 -6.42 22.20
N LYS A 30 -2.34 -7.38 21.33
CA LYS A 30 -1.31 -7.10 20.30
C LYS A 30 -1.77 -6.01 19.34
N PRO A 31 -0.96 -4.96 19.10
CA PRO A 31 -1.29 -3.95 18.14
C PRO A 31 -1.38 -4.58 16.75
N ARG A 32 -2.52 -4.39 16.12
CA ARG A 32 -2.76 -4.84 14.75
C ARG A 32 -2.33 -3.72 13.82
N LEU A 33 -1.24 -3.93 13.11
CA LEU A 33 -0.67 -2.95 12.19
C LEU A 33 -0.99 -3.33 10.74
N ILE A 34 -1.37 -2.34 9.93
CA ILE A 34 -1.37 -2.40 8.47
C ILE A 34 -0.31 -1.42 8.00
N LEU A 35 0.60 -1.85 7.15
CA LEU A 35 1.62 -1.00 6.59
C LEU A 35 1.22 -0.53 5.19
N GLY A 36 1.36 0.76 4.93
CA GLY A 36 1.20 1.34 3.60
C GLY A 36 2.47 1.99 3.08
N HIS A 37 2.68 1.92 1.76
CA HIS A 37 3.73 2.70 1.09
C HIS A 37 3.28 3.14 -0.30
N GLY A 38 3.76 4.28 -0.75
CA GLY A 38 3.55 4.75 -2.12
C GLY A 38 4.44 4.00 -3.12
N SER A 39 4.17 4.17 -4.41
CA SER A 39 5.01 3.61 -5.49
C SER A 39 6.31 4.40 -5.73
N GLY A 40 6.48 5.54 -5.05
CA GLY A 40 7.65 6.40 -5.17
C GLY A 40 7.93 6.80 -6.62
N SER A 41 9.20 7.06 -6.94
CA SER A 41 9.62 7.37 -8.32
C SER A 41 9.45 6.19 -9.29
N PHE A 42 9.33 4.97 -8.80
CA PHE A 42 9.12 3.77 -9.62
C PHE A 42 7.81 3.85 -10.40
N GLY A 43 6.69 4.01 -9.72
CA GLY A 43 5.38 4.09 -10.35
C GLY A 43 5.03 5.46 -10.89
N HIS A 44 5.42 6.54 -10.21
CA HIS A 44 5.03 7.91 -10.58
C HIS A 44 5.51 8.33 -11.98
N THR A 45 6.72 7.93 -12.37
CA THR A 45 7.25 8.29 -13.70
C THR A 45 6.47 7.62 -14.82
N ALA A 46 6.22 6.31 -14.71
CA ALA A 46 5.41 5.58 -15.68
C ALA A 46 3.96 6.09 -15.67
N ALA A 47 3.36 6.31 -14.50
CA ALA A 47 2.01 6.84 -14.34
C ALA A 47 1.83 8.19 -15.05
N LYS A 48 2.78 9.12 -14.88
CA LYS A 48 2.76 10.43 -15.52
C LYS A 48 2.96 10.33 -17.05
N MET A 49 3.84 9.42 -17.49
CA MET A 49 4.10 9.21 -18.93
C MET A 49 2.86 8.72 -19.68
N HIS A 50 2.07 7.85 -19.05
CA HIS A 50 0.91 7.21 -19.68
C HIS A 50 -0.43 7.85 -19.31
N GLY A 51 -0.46 8.82 -18.39
CA GLY A 51 -1.71 9.42 -17.92
C GLY A 51 -2.66 8.42 -17.24
N THR A 52 -2.12 7.33 -16.70
CA THR A 52 -2.91 6.18 -16.22
C THR A 52 -3.94 6.55 -15.14
N ARG A 53 -3.65 7.58 -14.33
CA ARG A 53 -4.56 8.03 -13.27
C ARG A 53 -5.85 8.65 -13.82
N ASP A 54 -5.78 9.24 -15.01
CA ASP A 54 -6.91 9.95 -15.62
C ASP A 54 -7.88 8.99 -16.33
N GLY A 55 -7.42 7.78 -16.65
CA GLY A 55 -8.22 6.74 -17.26
C GLY A 55 -7.48 5.94 -18.34
N VAL A 56 -7.99 4.74 -18.64
CA VAL A 56 -7.40 3.80 -19.59
C VAL A 56 -8.48 3.31 -20.53
N HIS A 57 -8.40 3.70 -21.81
CA HIS A 57 -9.48 3.43 -22.77
C HIS A 57 -9.04 2.74 -24.06
N ASP A 58 -7.73 2.67 -24.32
CA ASP A 58 -7.20 2.10 -25.56
C ASP A 58 -6.04 1.12 -25.28
N LYS A 59 -5.58 0.46 -26.34
CA LYS A 59 -4.50 -0.53 -26.24
C LYS A 59 -3.20 0.05 -25.66
N ARG A 60 -2.87 1.29 -26.00
CA ARG A 60 -1.66 1.95 -25.50
C ARG A 60 -1.79 2.28 -24.01
N GLY A 61 -2.96 2.74 -23.60
CA GLY A 61 -3.27 2.98 -22.19
C GLY A 61 -3.16 1.69 -21.36
N TRP A 62 -3.66 0.56 -21.86
CA TRP A 62 -3.53 -0.73 -21.17
C TRP A 62 -2.09 -1.23 -21.10
N GLN A 63 -1.26 -0.96 -22.08
CA GLN A 63 0.19 -1.20 -21.99
C GLN A 63 0.84 -0.36 -20.89
N GLY A 64 0.49 0.93 -20.83
CA GLY A 64 0.94 1.84 -19.77
C GLY A 64 0.47 1.41 -18.39
N PHE A 65 -0.78 0.97 -18.25
CA PHE A 65 -1.33 0.40 -17.02
C PHE A 65 -0.49 -0.79 -16.51
N ALA A 66 -0.16 -1.73 -17.41
CA ALA A 66 0.67 -2.87 -17.06
C ALA A 66 2.11 -2.47 -16.69
N GLU A 67 2.66 -1.45 -17.34
CA GLU A 67 3.99 -0.91 -17.01
C GLU A 67 4.01 -0.25 -15.63
N VAL A 68 3.01 0.56 -15.29
CA VAL A 68 2.86 1.18 -13.96
C VAL A 68 2.77 0.10 -12.88
N TRP A 69 1.94 -0.92 -13.09
CA TRP A 69 1.84 -2.07 -12.20
C TRP A 69 3.19 -2.73 -11.96
N TYR A 70 3.92 -3.01 -13.04
CA TYR A 70 5.23 -3.67 -12.95
C TYR A 70 6.22 -2.86 -12.10
N GLN A 71 6.29 -1.54 -12.33
CA GLN A 71 7.18 -0.65 -11.61
C GLN A 71 6.79 -0.52 -10.12
N ALA A 72 5.51 -0.36 -9.83
CA ALA A 72 5.01 -0.28 -8.45
C ALA A 72 5.29 -1.58 -7.68
N THR A 73 5.07 -2.73 -8.33
CA THR A 73 5.32 -4.05 -7.75
C THR A 73 6.80 -4.30 -7.47
N GLN A 74 7.71 -3.76 -8.28
CA GLN A 74 9.15 -3.86 -7.99
C GLN A 74 9.51 -3.16 -6.66
N LEU A 75 9.01 -1.96 -6.42
CA LEU A 75 9.25 -1.28 -5.13
C LEU A 75 8.63 -2.07 -3.97
N ASN A 76 7.39 -2.54 -4.15
CA ASN A 76 6.74 -3.38 -3.14
C ASN A 76 7.60 -4.62 -2.81
N ARG A 77 8.23 -5.25 -3.81
CA ARG A 77 9.12 -6.39 -3.57
C ARG A 77 10.29 -6.03 -2.65
N PHE A 78 10.94 -4.89 -2.83
CA PHE A 78 12.00 -4.44 -1.94
C PHE A 78 11.50 -4.21 -0.50
N VAL A 79 10.31 -3.65 -0.35
CA VAL A 79 9.68 -3.47 0.98
C VAL A 79 9.42 -4.83 1.63
N MET A 80 8.83 -5.78 0.89
CA MET A 80 8.55 -7.13 1.40
C MET A 80 9.82 -7.88 1.77
N ASP A 81 10.89 -7.75 0.98
CA ASP A 81 12.19 -8.39 1.27
C ASP A 81 12.82 -7.82 2.55
N ALA A 82 12.76 -6.50 2.77
CA ALA A 82 13.26 -5.87 3.98
C ALA A 82 12.48 -6.33 5.25
N LEU A 83 11.13 -6.36 5.16
CA LEU A 83 10.29 -6.83 6.26
C LEU A 83 10.52 -8.32 6.57
N THR A 84 10.64 -9.15 5.55
CA THR A 84 10.94 -10.58 5.70
C THR A 84 12.32 -10.79 6.34
N LYS A 85 13.34 -10.05 5.91
CA LYS A 85 14.68 -10.05 6.48
C LYS A 85 14.67 -9.63 7.97
N ALA A 86 13.79 -8.70 8.34
CA ALA A 86 13.58 -8.29 9.73
C ALA A 86 12.77 -9.29 10.55
N GLY A 87 12.33 -10.42 9.98
CA GLY A 87 11.62 -11.50 10.68
C GLY A 87 10.12 -11.25 10.88
N ILE A 88 9.53 -10.30 10.15
CA ILE A 88 8.10 -9.97 10.28
C ILE A 88 7.31 -10.84 9.29
N PRO A 89 6.34 -11.66 9.77
CA PRO A 89 5.41 -12.34 8.87
C PRO A 89 4.56 -11.32 8.11
N THR A 90 4.72 -11.24 6.80
CA THR A 90 4.07 -10.22 5.97
C THR A 90 3.37 -10.82 4.76
N ILE A 91 2.29 -10.18 4.32
CA ILE A 91 1.61 -10.47 3.07
C ILE A 91 1.18 -9.18 2.39
N THR A 92 1.37 -9.07 1.07
CA THR A 92 0.88 -7.93 0.30
C THR A 92 -0.54 -8.19 -0.22
N PHE A 93 -1.38 -7.16 -0.17
CA PHE A 93 -2.69 -7.12 -0.82
C PHE A 93 -2.64 -6.09 -1.95
N SER A 94 -2.29 -6.57 -3.15
CA SER A 94 -2.15 -5.71 -4.33
C SER A 94 -3.52 -5.18 -4.77
N PRO A 95 -3.72 -3.86 -4.83
CA PRO A 95 -4.99 -3.26 -5.26
C PRO A 95 -5.42 -3.72 -6.66
N SER A 96 -4.50 -3.88 -7.57
CA SER A 96 -4.74 -4.38 -8.94
C SER A 96 -5.46 -5.73 -9.00
N ALA A 97 -5.34 -6.55 -7.96
CA ALA A 97 -5.95 -7.89 -7.89
C ALA A 97 -7.15 -7.97 -6.92
N THR A 98 -7.33 -6.99 -6.04
CA THR A 98 -8.29 -7.09 -4.93
C THR A 98 -9.29 -5.95 -4.85
N VAL A 99 -9.06 -4.86 -5.58
CA VAL A 99 -9.89 -3.65 -5.55
C VAL A 99 -10.51 -3.37 -6.90
N ILE A 100 -11.77 -2.98 -6.90
CA ILE A 100 -12.43 -2.34 -8.05
C ILE A 100 -12.66 -0.87 -7.69
N ALA A 101 -12.33 0.01 -8.62
CA ALA A 101 -12.60 1.44 -8.49
C ALA A 101 -13.82 1.84 -9.34
N SER A 102 -14.41 2.98 -9.00
CA SER A 102 -15.40 3.67 -9.82
C SER A 102 -15.12 5.16 -9.75
N ASP A 103 -14.82 5.76 -10.89
CA ASP A 103 -14.42 7.15 -11.05
C ASP A 103 -13.28 7.58 -10.10
N GLY A 104 -12.24 6.74 -10.01
CA GLY A 104 -11.04 7.02 -9.22
C GLY A 104 -11.20 6.82 -7.70
N GLN A 105 -12.29 6.22 -7.25
CA GLN A 105 -12.52 5.89 -5.86
C GLN A 105 -12.73 4.40 -5.67
N VAL A 106 -12.41 3.87 -4.48
CA VAL A 106 -12.67 2.46 -4.16
C VAL A 106 -14.19 2.20 -4.16
N SER A 107 -14.65 1.35 -5.08
CA SER A 107 -16.04 0.90 -5.19
C SER A 107 -16.25 -0.42 -4.45
N LEU A 108 -15.35 -1.39 -4.68
CA LEU A 108 -15.43 -2.71 -4.07
C LEU A 108 -14.06 -3.15 -3.57
N TRP A 109 -13.99 -3.54 -2.31
CA TRP A 109 -12.81 -4.18 -1.72
C TRP A 109 -13.22 -5.14 -0.61
N GLU A 110 -13.05 -6.43 -0.86
CA GLU A 110 -13.29 -7.45 0.18
C GLU A 110 -12.13 -7.44 1.19
N THR A 111 -12.41 -6.99 2.41
CA THR A 111 -11.40 -6.80 3.46
C THR A 111 -11.27 -7.98 4.42
N THR A 112 -12.07 -9.03 4.26
CA THR A 112 -11.99 -10.25 5.09
C THR A 112 -10.59 -10.87 5.11
N PRO A 113 -9.85 -11.01 3.98
CA PRO A 113 -8.49 -11.52 4.01
C PRO A 113 -7.53 -10.66 4.84
N ILE A 114 -7.68 -9.33 4.81
CA ILE A 114 -6.89 -8.40 5.64
C ILE A 114 -7.18 -8.62 7.12
N ARG A 115 -8.46 -8.76 7.51
CA ARG A 115 -8.87 -9.06 8.89
C ARG A 115 -8.31 -10.41 9.35
N MET A 116 -8.32 -11.41 8.49
CA MET A 116 -7.75 -12.73 8.79
C MET A 116 -6.23 -12.67 8.98
N ALA A 117 -5.51 -11.93 8.14
CA ALA A 117 -4.07 -11.72 8.30
C ALA A 117 -3.77 -11.07 9.67
N LEU A 118 -4.47 -9.99 10.01
CA LEU A 118 -4.34 -9.30 11.29
C LEU A 118 -4.65 -10.22 12.49
N ALA A 119 -5.68 -11.06 12.37
CA ALA A 119 -6.05 -11.99 13.44
C ALA A 119 -5.00 -13.08 13.68
N ASN A 120 -4.18 -13.40 12.67
CA ASN A 120 -3.12 -14.40 12.73
C ASN A 120 -1.71 -13.82 12.90
N GLY A 121 -1.59 -12.53 13.26
CA GLY A 121 -0.30 -11.88 13.48
C GLY A 121 0.53 -11.66 12.21
N ILE A 122 -0.10 -11.70 11.04
CA ILE A 122 0.54 -11.39 9.76
C ILE A 122 0.33 -9.90 9.48
N LEU A 123 1.39 -9.20 9.12
CA LEU A 123 1.36 -7.79 8.75
C LEU A 123 0.84 -7.63 7.31
N PRO A 124 -0.37 -7.07 7.08
CA PRO A 124 -0.80 -6.70 5.74
C PRO A 124 0.00 -5.51 5.23
N VAL A 125 0.51 -5.62 4.00
CA VAL A 125 1.19 -4.54 3.29
C VAL A 125 0.34 -4.13 2.09
N ILE A 126 0.09 -2.82 1.96
CA ILE A 126 -0.73 -2.23 0.90
C ILE A 126 0.07 -1.11 0.27
N HIS A 127 0.06 -1.03 -1.05
CA HIS A 127 0.79 0.02 -1.77
C HIS A 127 -0.09 0.71 -2.80
N GLY A 128 0.25 1.94 -3.16
CA GLY A 128 -0.39 2.63 -4.27
C GLY A 128 -0.14 1.86 -5.57
N ASP A 129 -1.19 1.52 -6.30
CA ASP A 129 -1.13 0.65 -7.47
C ASP A 129 -2.20 1.03 -8.50
N VAL A 130 -2.09 0.45 -9.68
CA VAL A 130 -3.16 0.48 -10.68
C VAL A 130 -4.35 -0.33 -10.21
N THR A 131 -5.54 0.05 -10.65
CA THR A 131 -6.79 -0.62 -10.30
C THR A 131 -7.74 -0.56 -11.48
N PHE A 132 -8.48 -1.62 -11.74
CA PHE A 132 -9.56 -1.59 -12.73
C PHE A 132 -10.68 -0.67 -12.23
N ASP A 133 -11.20 0.17 -13.12
CA ASP A 133 -12.18 1.22 -12.80
C ASP A 133 -13.38 1.12 -13.73
N GLU A 134 -14.57 1.04 -13.16
CA GLU A 134 -15.81 0.84 -13.91
C GLU A 134 -16.18 2.02 -14.83
N VAL A 135 -15.68 3.22 -14.52
CA VAL A 135 -15.94 4.44 -15.30
C VAL A 135 -14.75 4.80 -16.19
N ARG A 136 -13.53 4.73 -15.65
CA ARG A 136 -12.29 5.14 -16.32
C ARG A 136 -11.60 3.98 -17.05
N GLY A 137 -12.14 2.76 -17.01
CA GLY A 137 -11.49 1.55 -17.48
C GLY A 137 -10.38 1.08 -16.53
N GLY A 138 -9.38 1.91 -16.33
CA GLY A 138 -8.31 1.73 -15.34
C GLY A 138 -7.89 3.06 -14.75
N THR A 139 -7.37 3.02 -13.53
CA THR A 139 -6.87 4.20 -12.81
C THR A 139 -5.73 3.82 -11.86
N ILE A 140 -5.25 4.75 -11.08
CA ILE A 140 -4.33 4.53 -9.96
C ILE A 140 -5.00 5.00 -8.68
N LEU A 141 -5.03 4.13 -7.68
CA LEU A 141 -5.37 4.51 -6.32
C LEU A 141 -4.09 4.73 -5.51
N SER A 142 -4.00 5.88 -4.87
CA SER A 142 -2.90 6.16 -3.96
C SER A 142 -3.04 5.33 -2.68
N THR A 143 -1.97 5.19 -1.92
CA THR A 143 -2.02 4.53 -0.62
C THR A 143 -3.00 5.25 0.31
N GLU A 144 -3.07 6.56 0.22
CA GLU A 144 -4.00 7.40 0.98
C GLU A 144 -5.45 7.10 0.63
N ASP A 145 -5.80 6.98 -0.67
CA ASP A 145 -7.15 6.60 -1.12
C ASP A 145 -7.57 5.25 -0.54
N LEU A 146 -6.65 4.27 -0.58
CA LEU A 146 -6.85 2.92 -0.06
C LEU A 146 -7.02 2.93 1.47
N PHE A 147 -6.18 3.68 2.19
CA PHE A 147 -6.23 3.78 3.64
C PHE A 147 -7.46 4.53 4.13
N MET A 148 -7.94 5.53 3.40
CA MET A 148 -9.23 6.18 3.69
C MET A 148 -10.39 5.19 3.65
N HIS A 149 -10.41 4.28 2.65
CA HIS A 149 -11.42 3.22 2.58
C HIS A 149 -11.28 2.23 3.74
N LEU A 150 -10.05 1.73 4.00
CA LEU A 150 -9.80 0.80 5.09
C LEU A 150 -10.13 1.38 6.46
N ALA A 151 -9.85 2.66 6.70
CA ALA A 151 -10.18 3.32 7.95
C ALA A 151 -11.69 3.29 8.24
N ARG A 152 -12.53 3.46 7.21
CA ARG A 152 -13.99 3.37 7.32
C ARG A 152 -14.49 1.95 7.57
N GLN A 153 -13.73 0.93 7.16
CA GLN A 153 -14.10 -0.47 7.29
C GLN A 153 -13.55 -1.14 8.56
N LEU A 154 -12.36 -0.73 9.00
CA LEU A 154 -11.62 -1.40 10.06
C LEU A 154 -11.59 -0.62 11.38
N PHE A 155 -11.97 0.67 11.36
CA PHE A 155 -12.01 1.55 12.54
C PHE A 155 -10.71 1.53 13.35
N PRO A 156 -9.56 1.88 12.74
CA PRO A 156 -8.29 1.89 13.46
C PRO A 156 -8.29 2.94 14.57
N SER A 157 -7.61 2.65 15.67
CA SER A 157 -7.43 3.61 16.77
C SER A 157 -6.50 4.77 16.38
N ARG A 158 -5.59 4.56 15.41
CA ARG A 158 -4.64 5.57 14.93
C ARG A 158 -4.30 5.33 13.47
N ILE A 159 -4.03 6.43 12.76
CA ILE A 159 -3.40 6.46 11.43
C ILE A 159 -2.13 7.29 11.58
N LEU A 160 -0.99 6.72 11.21
CA LEU A 160 0.31 7.39 11.25
C LEU A 160 0.77 7.63 9.82
N LEU A 161 1.15 8.86 9.52
CA LEU A 161 1.75 9.23 8.24
C LEU A 161 3.23 9.52 8.48
N ALA A 162 4.09 8.78 7.80
CA ALA A 162 5.53 9.01 7.81
C ALA A 162 5.95 9.65 6.49
N GLY A 163 6.55 10.82 6.55
CA GLY A 163 6.98 11.59 5.38
C GLY A 163 8.21 12.43 5.68
N LEU A 164 8.63 13.24 4.71
CA LEU A 164 9.72 14.20 4.88
C LEU A 164 9.26 15.49 5.57
N GLU A 165 7.95 15.78 5.47
CA GLU A 165 7.35 16.98 6.05
C GLU A 165 7.10 16.81 7.55
N ALA A 166 7.31 17.88 8.31
CA ALA A 166 7.13 17.88 9.75
C ALA A 166 5.65 17.83 10.21
N GLY A 167 4.71 18.00 9.29
CA GLY A 167 3.28 18.00 9.60
C GLY A 167 2.41 18.16 8.36
N VAL A 168 1.13 18.35 8.59
CA VAL A 168 0.15 18.70 7.57
C VAL A 168 0.00 20.22 7.54
N TRP A 169 0.16 20.79 6.36
CA TRP A 169 0.03 22.24 6.14
C TRP A 169 -1.40 22.57 5.72
N GLU A 170 -1.98 23.65 6.24
CA GLU A 170 -3.31 24.14 5.85
C GLU A 170 -3.28 24.84 4.50
N ASP A 171 -2.14 25.50 4.18
CA ASP A 171 -1.92 26.23 2.91
C ASP A 171 -0.60 25.78 2.28
N PHE A 172 -0.59 25.66 0.96
CA PHE A 172 0.59 25.42 0.12
C PHE A 172 0.99 26.68 -0.63
#